data_fd03d64062b20c3faafbf074fa91f0d4
#
_entry.id   fd03d64062b20c3faafbf074fa91f0d4
#
_cell.length_a   1.000
_cell.length_b   1.000
_cell.length_c   1.000
_cell.angle_alpha   90.00
_cell.angle_beta   90.00
_cell.angle_gamma   90.00
#
_symmetry.space_group_name_H-M   'P 1'
#
loop_
_entity.id
_entity.type
_entity.pdbx_description
1 polymer ?
#
loop_
_entity_poly.entity_id
_entity_poly.type
_entity_poly.pdbx_seq_one_letter_code
_entity_poly.pdbx_strand_id
1 'polypeptide(L)'
;MGKRIIVSVINDLVTDQRVHKTCLTLTELGFDVLLVGRKLPDSLPMDNRPYQSHRMKLLFTKGPLFYAEFNIRLFFFLLFQKFDLLTSNDLDTLLPNYLVSRVKRKPLVYDSHEYFTEVPELVNRPGVQKIWKHIEKWIFPKLKDVFTVNDSIAGLFEKDYGIRPHVVRNIPFKRSIKTTKSRKELGLPEDKFILILQGSGINIHRGSEEMVEAMQYLEGVILLIVGGGDVIDTLKQMAEKPGINDKVIFKPRQPYNDLMQYTANADMGLTLDKNTNLNYRFSLPNKLFDYIQAGIPVLASDLPEIKRIIERYKIGTFIPGHAPEQIARTIKEIMDNPGQLNVWKRNLTFAADDLTWEKESEIIKKVYSKYV
;
A
#
# COMPACT_ATOMS: atom_id res chain seq x y z
N MET A 1 11.92 -8.60 -31.52
CA MET A 1 11.78 -7.61 -30.43
C MET A 1 10.39 -7.73 -29.86
N GLY A 2 10.25 -7.76 -28.52
CA GLY A 2 8.96 -7.78 -27.86
C GLY A 2 8.14 -6.51 -28.14
N LYS A 3 6.82 -6.60 -28.00
CA LYS A 3 5.95 -5.41 -28.14
C LYS A 3 6.28 -4.39 -27.04
N ARG A 4 6.30 -3.11 -27.42
CA ARG A 4 6.65 -2.02 -26.51
C ARG A 4 5.43 -1.57 -25.70
N ILE A 5 5.56 -1.59 -24.37
CA ILE A 5 4.57 -1.08 -23.44
C ILE A 5 5.10 0.12 -22.68
N ILE A 6 4.29 1.19 -22.55
CA ILE A 6 4.60 2.32 -21.68
C ILE A 6 3.67 2.28 -20.48
N VAL A 7 4.26 2.23 -19.30
CA VAL A 7 3.59 2.24 -18.00
C VAL A 7 3.75 3.63 -17.38
N SER A 8 2.66 4.32 -17.08
CA SER A 8 2.66 5.68 -16.54
C SER A 8 2.19 5.69 -15.10
N VAL A 9 2.88 6.41 -14.23
CA VAL A 9 2.48 6.68 -12.84
C VAL A 9 2.93 8.08 -12.43
N ILE A 10 2.16 8.78 -11.61
CA ILE A 10 2.53 10.13 -11.16
C ILE A 10 3.58 10.12 -10.04
N ASN A 11 3.80 8.99 -9.39
CA ASN A 11 4.69 8.83 -8.24
C ASN A 11 6.18 8.92 -8.60
N ASP A 12 7.02 9.04 -7.57
CA ASP A 12 8.45 8.78 -7.68
C ASP A 12 8.68 7.28 -7.90
N LEU A 13 9.35 6.94 -9.00
CA LEU A 13 9.53 5.57 -9.46
C LEU A 13 10.35 4.70 -8.51
N VAL A 14 11.18 5.29 -7.65
CA VAL A 14 12.04 4.54 -6.72
C VAL A 14 11.21 3.85 -5.63
N THR A 15 10.16 4.52 -5.16
CA THR A 15 9.39 4.08 -3.99
C THR A 15 8.11 3.33 -4.34
N ASP A 16 7.67 3.35 -5.60
CA ASP A 16 6.45 2.68 -6.03
C ASP A 16 6.65 1.19 -6.27
N GLN A 17 6.44 0.40 -5.22
CA GLN A 17 6.65 -1.05 -5.24
C GLN A 17 5.63 -1.80 -6.08
N ARG A 18 4.37 -1.34 -6.16
CA ARG A 18 3.34 -2.00 -6.97
C ARG A 18 3.67 -1.91 -8.44
N VAL A 19 3.91 -0.69 -8.92
CA VAL A 19 4.24 -0.46 -10.33
C VAL A 19 5.56 -1.15 -10.71
N HIS A 20 6.55 -1.16 -9.80
CA HIS A 20 7.78 -1.91 -10.00
C HIS A 20 7.52 -3.42 -10.23
N LYS A 21 6.73 -4.06 -9.37
CA LYS A 21 6.38 -5.49 -9.50
C LYS A 21 5.61 -5.77 -10.79
N THR A 22 4.67 -4.90 -11.15
CA THR A 22 3.94 -5.00 -12.42
C THR A 22 4.88 -4.91 -13.61
N CYS A 23 5.83 -3.97 -13.62
CA CYS A 23 6.84 -3.85 -14.69
C CYS A 23 7.73 -5.10 -14.79
N LEU A 24 8.13 -5.71 -13.67
CA LEU A 24 8.86 -6.98 -13.65
C LEU A 24 8.05 -8.09 -14.33
N THR A 25 6.79 -8.25 -13.94
CA THR A 25 5.88 -9.25 -14.54
C THR A 25 5.68 -9.03 -16.04
N LEU A 26 5.56 -7.77 -16.49
CA LEU A 26 5.44 -7.45 -17.92
C LEU A 26 6.72 -7.75 -18.68
N THR A 27 7.89 -7.53 -18.08
CA THR A 27 9.19 -7.88 -18.67
C THR A 27 9.34 -9.41 -18.78
N GLU A 28 8.91 -10.17 -17.77
CA GLU A 28 8.87 -11.64 -17.82
C GLU A 28 7.95 -12.17 -18.94
N LEU A 29 6.86 -11.46 -19.24
CA LEU A 29 5.97 -11.77 -20.38
C LEU A 29 6.59 -11.43 -21.75
N GLY A 30 7.76 -10.80 -21.80
CA GLY A 30 8.47 -10.48 -23.02
C GLY A 30 8.18 -9.09 -23.61
N PHE A 31 7.54 -8.19 -22.86
CA PHE A 31 7.37 -6.79 -23.28
C PHE A 31 8.67 -6.00 -23.15
N ASP A 32 8.93 -5.08 -24.11
CA ASP A 32 9.87 -3.97 -23.94
C ASP A 32 9.19 -2.88 -23.11
N VAL A 33 9.49 -2.85 -21.80
CA VAL A 33 8.80 -1.98 -20.83
C VAL A 33 9.52 -0.65 -20.66
N LEU A 34 8.77 0.45 -20.80
CA LEU A 34 9.21 1.80 -20.44
C LEU A 34 8.31 2.33 -19.32
N LEU A 35 8.87 2.48 -18.12
CA LEU A 35 8.18 3.09 -16.97
C LEU A 35 8.40 4.61 -16.96
N VAL A 36 7.30 5.38 -16.89
CA VAL A 36 7.32 6.85 -16.87
C VAL A 36 6.70 7.37 -15.58
N GLY A 37 7.43 8.27 -14.91
CA GLY A 37 6.94 8.93 -13.70
C GLY A 37 7.69 10.21 -13.38
N ARG A 38 7.54 10.76 -12.17
CA ARG A 38 8.20 12.01 -11.78
C ARG A 38 9.55 11.77 -11.08
N LYS A 39 10.37 12.83 -11.08
CA LYS A 39 11.57 12.97 -10.24
C LYS A 39 11.35 14.15 -9.29
N LEU A 40 11.42 13.89 -8.00
CA LEU A 40 11.45 14.92 -6.97
C LEU A 40 12.88 15.43 -6.74
N PRO A 41 13.08 16.63 -6.13
CA PRO A 41 14.40 17.14 -5.80
C PRO A 41 15.21 16.19 -4.90
N ASP A 42 14.55 15.52 -3.98
CA ASP A 42 15.06 14.58 -2.98
C ASP A 42 14.94 13.11 -3.39
N SER A 43 14.55 12.83 -4.64
CA SER A 43 14.44 11.46 -5.15
C SER A 43 15.77 10.72 -5.09
N LEU A 44 15.75 9.52 -4.54
CA LEU A 44 16.89 8.62 -4.52
C LEU A 44 17.34 8.22 -5.95
N PRO A 45 18.60 7.78 -6.11
CA PRO A 45 19.04 7.14 -7.35
C PRO A 45 18.14 5.93 -7.68
N MET A 46 17.94 5.67 -8.97
CA MET A 46 17.27 4.45 -9.42
C MET A 46 18.23 3.28 -9.37
N ASP A 47 17.76 2.17 -8.82
CA ASP A 47 18.44 0.89 -8.93
C ASP A 47 18.49 0.40 -10.39
N ASN A 48 19.42 -0.51 -10.69
CA ASN A 48 19.44 -1.18 -11.98
C ASN A 48 18.21 -2.09 -12.10
N ARG A 49 17.36 -1.84 -13.09
CA ARG A 49 16.10 -2.57 -13.33
C ARG A 49 16.12 -3.22 -14.71
N PRO A 50 15.47 -4.38 -14.89
CA PRO A 50 15.46 -5.07 -16.19
C PRO A 50 14.53 -4.41 -17.22
N TYR A 51 14.09 -3.19 -16.98
CA TYR A 51 13.25 -2.39 -17.87
C TYR A 51 13.71 -0.93 -17.90
N GLN A 52 13.31 -0.20 -18.94
CA GLN A 52 13.66 1.21 -19.09
C GLN A 52 12.79 2.10 -18.19
N SER A 53 13.35 3.23 -17.77
CA SER A 53 12.61 4.23 -17.00
C SER A 53 12.89 5.64 -17.48
N HIS A 54 11.86 6.50 -17.44
CA HIS A 54 11.94 7.92 -17.72
C HIS A 54 11.33 8.73 -16.56
N ARG A 55 12.13 9.59 -15.94
CA ARG A 55 11.71 10.41 -14.78
C ARG A 55 11.60 11.87 -15.20
N MET A 56 10.38 12.41 -15.22
CA MET A 56 10.09 13.80 -15.56
C MET A 56 10.44 14.72 -14.39
N LYS A 57 11.26 15.73 -14.63
CA LYS A 57 11.46 16.86 -13.71
C LYS A 57 10.34 17.86 -13.95
N LEU A 58 9.62 18.23 -12.90
CA LEU A 58 8.49 19.15 -12.95
C LEU A 58 8.86 20.48 -12.29
N LEU A 59 8.22 21.54 -12.71
CA LEU A 59 8.35 22.87 -12.10
C LEU A 59 7.52 22.96 -10.81
N PHE A 60 6.32 22.36 -10.82
CA PHE A 60 5.44 22.31 -9.68
C PHE A 60 5.52 20.93 -9.01
N THR A 61 5.57 20.89 -7.69
CA THR A 61 5.66 19.65 -6.90
C THR A 61 4.37 19.31 -6.16
N LYS A 62 3.43 20.25 -6.05
CA LYS A 62 2.18 20.16 -5.28
C LYS A 62 1.02 20.91 -5.95
N GLY A 63 -0.19 20.52 -5.59
CA GLY A 63 -1.42 21.23 -5.94
C GLY A 63 -1.86 21.06 -7.40
N PRO A 64 -2.90 21.83 -7.84
CA PRO A 64 -3.51 21.64 -9.16
C PRO A 64 -2.54 21.83 -10.33
N LEU A 65 -1.60 22.77 -10.23
CA LEU A 65 -0.60 23.03 -11.28
C LEU A 65 0.36 21.85 -11.47
N PHE A 66 0.69 21.14 -10.41
CA PHE A 66 1.47 19.90 -10.50
C PHE A 66 0.77 18.85 -11.37
N TYR A 67 -0.52 18.56 -11.09
CA TYR A 67 -1.28 17.59 -11.88
C TYR A 67 -1.44 18.04 -13.33
N ALA A 68 -1.70 19.33 -13.57
CA ALA A 68 -1.83 19.89 -14.91
C ALA A 68 -0.52 19.77 -15.69
N GLU A 69 0.61 20.19 -15.12
CA GLU A 69 1.92 20.11 -15.74
C GLU A 69 2.29 18.66 -16.08
N PHE A 70 2.13 17.73 -15.10
CA PHE A 70 2.44 16.32 -15.32
C PHE A 70 1.61 15.74 -16.47
N ASN A 71 0.29 15.96 -16.46
CA ASN A 71 -0.62 15.43 -17.49
C ASN A 71 -0.31 16.00 -18.89
N ILE A 72 -0.03 17.31 -19.01
CA ILE A 72 0.35 17.93 -20.28
C ILE A 72 1.67 17.34 -20.80
N ARG A 73 2.69 17.25 -19.95
CA ARG A 73 4.00 16.68 -20.33
C ARG A 73 3.89 15.21 -20.70
N LEU A 74 3.11 14.43 -19.92
CA LEU A 74 2.87 13.01 -20.21
C LEU A 74 2.14 12.85 -21.55
N PHE A 75 1.12 13.67 -21.84
CA PHE A 75 0.40 13.64 -23.11
C PHE A 75 1.36 13.82 -24.31
N PHE A 76 2.16 14.88 -24.30
CA PHE A 76 3.12 15.11 -25.40
C PHE A 76 4.21 14.04 -25.45
N PHE A 77 4.73 13.60 -24.30
CA PHE A 77 5.70 12.52 -24.26
C PHE A 77 5.14 11.27 -24.95
N LEU A 78 3.96 10.79 -24.54
CA LEU A 78 3.31 9.61 -25.11
C LEU A 78 2.98 9.80 -26.60
N LEU A 79 2.56 11.01 -27.00
CA LEU A 79 2.23 11.31 -28.40
C LEU A 79 3.42 11.10 -29.36
N PHE A 80 4.62 11.40 -28.90
CA PHE A 80 5.84 11.26 -29.74
C PHE A 80 6.59 9.94 -29.55
N GLN A 81 6.18 9.07 -28.59
CA GLN A 81 6.77 7.73 -28.43
C GLN A 81 6.12 6.70 -29.36
N LYS A 82 6.92 5.69 -29.77
CA LYS A 82 6.40 4.46 -30.40
C LYS A 82 6.05 3.45 -29.30
N PHE A 83 4.87 2.89 -29.35
CA PHE A 83 4.42 1.84 -28.42
C PHE A 83 3.30 1.00 -29.03
N ASP A 84 3.04 -0.16 -28.44
CA ASP A 84 1.98 -1.07 -28.82
C ASP A 84 0.84 -1.09 -27.79
N LEU A 85 1.16 -0.78 -26.52
CA LEU A 85 0.24 -0.81 -25.41
C LEU A 85 0.57 0.30 -24.41
N LEU A 86 -0.45 0.90 -23.79
CA LEU A 86 -0.32 1.81 -22.66
C LEU A 86 -0.89 1.16 -21.39
N THR A 87 -0.25 1.41 -20.25
CA THR A 87 -0.79 1.15 -18.92
C THR A 87 -0.79 2.45 -18.12
N SER A 88 -1.97 2.85 -17.67
CA SER A 88 -2.17 4.00 -16.79
C SER A 88 -2.37 3.52 -15.37
N ASN A 89 -1.55 3.99 -14.44
CA ASN A 89 -1.73 3.75 -13.01
C ASN A 89 -2.36 4.97 -12.37
N ASP A 90 -3.46 4.74 -11.68
CA ASP A 90 -4.33 5.70 -11.04
C ASP A 90 -4.99 6.73 -11.97
N LEU A 91 -6.00 7.42 -11.43
CA LEU A 91 -6.85 8.35 -12.19
C LEU A 91 -6.07 9.57 -12.67
N ASP A 92 -5.02 9.94 -11.95
CA ASP A 92 -4.19 11.11 -12.23
C ASP A 92 -3.28 10.98 -13.45
N THR A 93 -3.11 9.77 -14.00
CA THR A 93 -2.45 9.54 -15.29
C THR A 93 -3.42 9.10 -16.40
N LEU A 94 -4.69 8.85 -16.08
CA LEU A 94 -5.64 8.23 -16.99
C LEU A 94 -5.98 9.12 -18.20
N LEU A 95 -6.20 10.41 -17.99
CA LEU A 95 -6.62 11.32 -19.07
C LEU A 95 -5.64 11.38 -20.24
N PRO A 96 -4.33 11.68 -20.07
CA PRO A 96 -3.36 11.71 -21.17
C PRO A 96 -3.18 10.35 -21.83
N ASN A 97 -3.15 9.26 -21.07
CA ASN A 97 -3.07 7.90 -21.61
C ASN A 97 -4.28 7.58 -22.50
N TYR A 98 -5.49 7.90 -22.04
CA TYR A 98 -6.72 7.66 -22.79
C TYR A 98 -6.74 8.47 -24.10
N LEU A 99 -6.44 9.75 -24.06
CA LEU A 99 -6.45 10.61 -25.25
C LEU A 99 -5.43 10.12 -26.31
N VAL A 100 -4.21 9.80 -25.89
CA VAL A 100 -3.17 9.29 -26.80
C VAL A 100 -3.53 7.89 -27.33
N SER A 101 -4.09 7.01 -26.51
CA SER A 101 -4.54 5.68 -26.95
C SER A 101 -5.58 5.79 -28.06
N ARG A 102 -6.52 6.76 -27.95
CA ARG A 102 -7.55 7.02 -28.96
C ARG A 102 -6.96 7.58 -30.25
N VAL A 103 -6.06 8.59 -30.15
CA VAL A 103 -5.40 9.20 -31.32
C VAL A 103 -4.56 8.18 -32.08
N LYS A 104 -3.80 7.35 -31.37
CA LYS A 104 -2.92 6.33 -31.98
C LYS A 104 -3.61 4.99 -32.24
N ARG A 105 -4.86 4.82 -31.84
CA ARG A 105 -5.63 3.57 -31.96
C ARG A 105 -4.90 2.38 -31.33
N LYS A 106 -4.26 2.62 -30.18
CA LYS A 106 -3.55 1.59 -29.41
C LYS A 106 -4.33 1.23 -28.16
N PRO A 107 -4.28 -0.02 -27.66
CA PRO A 107 -4.96 -0.43 -26.45
C PRO A 107 -4.43 0.31 -25.21
N LEU A 108 -5.30 0.41 -24.21
CA LEU A 108 -5.01 0.98 -22.90
C LEU A 108 -5.51 0.03 -21.82
N VAL A 109 -4.65 -0.28 -20.87
CA VAL A 109 -4.97 -0.94 -19.59
C VAL A 109 -4.94 0.10 -18.48
N TYR A 110 -5.86 0.03 -17.54
CA TYR A 110 -5.94 0.91 -16.39
C TYR A 110 -5.77 0.11 -15.09
N ASP A 111 -4.89 0.54 -14.20
CA ASP A 111 -4.67 -0.04 -12.87
C ASP A 111 -4.96 1.01 -11.79
N SER A 112 -6.07 0.84 -11.07
CA SER A 112 -6.50 1.71 -9.99
C SER A 112 -6.03 1.15 -8.65
N HIS A 113 -5.11 1.84 -7.99
CA HIS A 113 -4.50 1.41 -6.73
C HIS A 113 -5.37 1.69 -5.51
N GLU A 114 -6.39 2.54 -5.67
CA GLU A 114 -7.32 2.94 -4.62
C GLU A 114 -8.63 3.44 -5.24
N TYR A 115 -9.65 3.66 -4.43
CA TYR A 115 -10.86 4.36 -4.89
C TYR A 115 -10.59 5.87 -4.91
N PHE A 116 -9.84 6.29 -5.92
CA PHE A 116 -9.13 7.57 -6.01
C PHE A 116 -10.00 8.79 -5.69
N THR A 117 -11.24 8.81 -6.15
CA THR A 117 -12.15 9.94 -5.94
C THR A 117 -12.62 10.10 -4.49
N GLU A 118 -12.39 9.09 -3.65
CA GLU A 118 -12.80 9.06 -2.23
C GLU A 118 -11.59 9.09 -1.26
N VAL A 119 -10.41 9.50 -1.74
CA VAL A 119 -9.26 9.70 -0.85
C VAL A 119 -9.49 10.92 0.05
N PRO A 120 -8.96 10.92 1.29
CA PRO A 120 -9.16 12.01 2.25
C PRO A 120 -8.82 13.40 1.69
N GLU A 121 -7.81 13.51 0.87
CA GLU A 121 -7.33 14.74 0.24
C GLU A 121 -8.34 15.34 -0.74
N LEU A 122 -9.20 14.52 -1.32
CA LEU A 122 -10.24 14.94 -2.28
C LEU A 122 -11.61 15.14 -1.62
N VAL A 123 -11.98 14.30 -0.66
CA VAL A 123 -13.29 14.39 0.03
C VAL A 123 -13.48 15.77 0.66
N ASN A 124 -12.41 16.35 1.21
CA ASN A 124 -12.43 17.69 1.81
C ASN A 124 -12.33 18.84 0.77
N ARG A 125 -12.29 18.54 -0.53
CA ARG A 125 -12.17 19.52 -1.64
C ARG A 125 -13.19 19.22 -2.75
N PRO A 126 -14.49 19.46 -2.53
CA PRO A 126 -15.57 19.00 -3.41
C PRO A 126 -15.44 19.49 -4.85
N GLY A 127 -14.92 20.70 -5.08
CA GLY A 127 -14.69 21.22 -6.43
C GLY A 127 -13.64 20.41 -7.21
N VAL A 128 -12.53 20.04 -6.56
CA VAL A 128 -11.46 19.22 -7.15
C VAL A 128 -11.95 17.79 -7.35
N GLN A 129 -12.62 17.22 -6.34
CA GLN A 129 -13.22 15.89 -6.42
C GLN A 129 -14.18 15.77 -7.61
N LYS A 130 -15.02 16.80 -7.85
CA LYS A 130 -15.97 16.82 -8.97
C LYS A 130 -15.26 16.75 -10.32
N ILE A 131 -14.11 17.39 -10.48
CA ILE A 131 -13.30 17.32 -11.72
C ILE A 131 -12.82 15.88 -11.94
N TRP A 132 -12.23 15.25 -10.93
CA TRP A 132 -11.76 13.87 -11.02
C TRP A 132 -12.89 12.88 -11.26
N LYS A 133 -14.02 13.01 -10.57
CA LYS A 133 -15.23 12.20 -10.83
C LYS A 133 -15.76 12.37 -12.26
N HIS A 134 -15.66 13.57 -12.84
CA HIS A 134 -16.07 13.80 -14.23
C HIS A 134 -15.15 13.08 -15.21
N ILE A 135 -13.82 13.16 -15.01
CA ILE A 135 -12.84 12.44 -15.84
C ILE A 135 -13.07 10.93 -15.75
N GLU A 136 -13.19 10.40 -14.53
CA GLU A 136 -13.43 8.97 -14.29
C GLU A 136 -14.72 8.50 -14.96
N LYS A 137 -15.85 9.18 -14.71
CA LYS A 137 -17.15 8.85 -15.30
C LYS A 137 -17.15 8.91 -16.83
N TRP A 138 -16.37 9.80 -17.42
CA TRP A 138 -16.25 9.92 -18.87
C TRP A 138 -15.43 8.80 -19.49
N ILE A 139 -14.32 8.40 -18.85
CA ILE A 139 -13.35 7.47 -19.43
C ILE A 139 -13.63 6.02 -19.02
N PHE A 140 -13.87 5.75 -17.73
CA PHE A 140 -13.94 4.41 -17.14
C PHE A 140 -14.87 3.45 -17.90
N PRO A 141 -16.12 3.84 -18.31
CA PRO A 141 -17.02 2.95 -19.05
C PRO A 141 -16.52 2.54 -20.44
N LYS A 142 -15.44 3.14 -20.93
CA LYS A 142 -14.86 2.87 -22.25
C LYS A 142 -13.59 2.03 -22.18
N LEU A 143 -13.18 1.66 -20.98
CA LEU A 143 -12.01 0.81 -20.74
C LEU A 143 -12.41 -0.66 -20.91
N LYS A 144 -11.46 -1.48 -21.40
CA LYS A 144 -11.66 -2.92 -21.58
C LYS A 144 -11.04 -3.75 -20.48
N ASP A 145 -9.85 -3.36 -20.08
CA ASP A 145 -9.05 -4.05 -19.07
C ASP A 145 -8.72 -3.09 -17.95
N VAL A 146 -9.30 -3.39 -16.80
CA VAL A 146 -9.14 -2.59 -15.59
C VAL A 146 -8.70 -3.50 -14.46
N PHE A 147 -7.72 -3.05 -13.70
CA PHE A 147 -7.27 -3.69 -12.46
C PHE A 147 -7.61 -2.82 -11.27
N THR A 148 -7.74 -3.45 -10.10
CA THR A 148 -7.79 -2.77 -8.81
C THR A 148 -7.24 -3.67 -7.70
N VAL A 149 -7.19 -3.16 -6.48
CA VAL A 149 -6.43 -3.77 -5.37
C VAL A 149 -7.21 -4.74 -4.51
N ASN A 150 -8.56 -4.72 -4.55
CA ASN A 150 -9.38 -5.64 -3.76
C ASN A 150 -10.83 -5.75 -4.28
N ASP A 151 -11.58 -6.73 -3.76
CA ASP A 151 -12.93 -7.04 -4.20
C ASP A 151 -13.96 -5.97 -3.86
N SER A 152 -13.82 -5.29 -2.71
CA SER A 152 -14.74 -4.23 -2.32
C SER A 152 -14.67 -3.05 -3.29
N ILE A 153 -13.46 -2.60 -3.64
CA ILE A 153 -13.27 -1.53 -4.64
C ILE A 153 -13.72 -1.99 -6.03
N ALA A 154 -13.45 -3.24 -6.42
CA ALA A 154 -13.95 -3.80 -7.67
C ALA A 154 -15.48 -3.75 -7.74
N GLY A 155 -16.17 -4.08 -6.64
CA GLY A 155 -17.61 -4.00 -6.52
C GLY A 155 -18.16 -2.57 -6.59
N LEU A 156 -17.44 -1.57 -6.08
CA LEU A 156 -17.80 -0.17 -6.24
C LEU A 156 -17.72 0.27 -7.71
N PHE A 157 -16.64 -0.04 -8.40
CA PHE A 157 -16.50 0.27 -9.82
C PHE A 157 -17.54 -0.45 -10.68
N GLU A 158 -17.86 -1.70 -10.37
CA GLU A 158 -18.92 -2.46 -11.04
C GLU A 158 -20.29 -1.79 -10.86
N LYS A 159 -20.60 -1.36 -9.62
CA LYS A 159 -21.84 -0.64 -9.31
C LYS A 159 -21.93 0.70 -10.03
N ASP A 160 -20.83 1.47 -10.05
CA ASP A 160 -20.83 2.84 -10.55
C ASP A 160 -20.70 2.92 -12.08
N TYR A 161 -20.02 1.96 -12.70
CA TYR A 161 -19.65 2.01 -14.13
C TYR A 161 -20.03 0.76 -14.93
N GLY A 162 -20.56 -0.30 -14.31
CA GLY A 162 -20.91 -1.55 -14.96
C GLY A 162 -19.72 -2.40 -15.40
N ILE A 163 -18.52 -2.08 -14.96
CA ILE A 163 -17.27 -2.81 -15.25
C ILE A 163 -16.68 -3.30 -13.95
N ARG A 164 -16.51 -4.64 -13.82
CA ARG A 164 -15.81 -5.23 -12.69
C ARG A 164 -14.32 -5.36 -13.01
N PRO A 165 -13.43 -4.62 -12.32
CA PRO A 165 -11.99 -4.76 -12.48
C PRO A 165 -11.46 -6.13 -12.07
N HIS A 166 -10.35 -6.55 -12.68
CA HIS A 166 -9.54 -7.66 -12.21
C HIS A 166 -8.86 -7.27 -10.90
N VAL A 167 -8.99 -8.11 -9.88
CA VAL A 167 -8.39 -7.83 -8.56
C VAL A 167 -6.97 -8.36 -8.53
N VAL A 168 -6.02 -7.47 -8.27
CA VAL A 168 -4.59 -7.78 -8.02
C VAL A 168 -4.17 -7.03 -6.78
N ARG A 169 -3.97 -7.74 -5.69
CA ARG A 169 -3.58 -7.15 -4.39
C ARG A 169 -2.11 -6.73 -4.39
N ASN A 170 -1.77 -5.72 -3.61
CA ASN A 170 -0.37 -5.27 -3.51
C ASN A 170 0.43 -6.11 -2.50
N ILE A 171 0.57 -7.40 -2.77
CA ILE A 171 1.27 -8.38 -1.93
C ILE A 171 2.77 -8.37 -2.24
N PRO A 172 3.68 -8.61 -1.26
CA PRO A 172 5.11 -8.75 -1.52
C PRO A 172 5.44 -10.04 -2.28
N PHE A 173 6.63 -10.10 -2.87
CA PHE A 173 7.20 -11.37 -3.34
C PHE A 173 7.33 -12.35 -2.19
N LYS A 174 7.24 -13.66 -2.50
CA LYS A 174 7.58 -14.69 -1.52
C LYS A 174 9.02 -14.48 -1.05
N ARG A 175 9.20 -14.24 0.22
CA ARG A 175 10.52 -14.04 0.80
C ARG A 175 10.69 -14.94 2.00
N SER A 176 11.81 -15.63 2.05
CA SER A 176 12.29 -16.19 3.30
C SER A 176 12.90 -15.04 4.10
N ILE A 177 12.16 -14.48 5.03
CA ILE A 177 12.69 -13.48 5.94
C ILE A 177 13.58 -14.21 6.95
N LYS A 178 14.88 -14.17 6.70
CA LYS A 178 15.84 -14.63 7.69
C LYS A 178 16.01 -13.53 8.73
N THR A 179 15.60 -13.79 9.95
CA THR A 179 15.94 -12.94 11.09
C THR A 179 17.43 -13.05 11.34
N THR A 180 18.19 -12.03 10.92
CA THR A 180 19.64 -12.00 11.03
C THR A 180 20.12 -11.14 12.20
N LYS A 181 19.23 -10.27 12.72
CA LYS A 181 19.51 -9.39 13.86
C LYS A 181 18.63 -9.77 15.05
N SER A 182 19.23 -9.87 16.22
CA SER A 182 18.52 -10.07 17.50
C SER A 182 17.82 -8.80 17.96
N ARG A 183 16.88 -8.92 18.92
CA ARG A 183 16.28 -7.75 19.60
C ARG A 183 17.33 -6.80 20.16
N LYS A 184 18.36 -7.34 20.81
CA LYS A 184 19.47 -6.58 21.39
C LYS A 184 20.21 -5.75 20.34
N GLU A 185 20.54 -6.34 19.18
CA GLU A 185 21.21 -5.62 18.08
C GLU A 185 20.34 -4.52 17.46
N LEU A 186 19.02 -4.69 17.53
CA LEU A 186 18.04 -3.69 17.06
C LEU A 186 17.74 -2.62 18.12
N GLY A 187 18.30 -2.76 19.34
CA GLY A 187 18.01 -1.88 20.47
C GLY A 187 16.58 -2.04 20.99
N LEU A 188 16.08 -3.28 21.00
CA LEU A 188 14.76 -3.65 21.51
C LEU A 188 14.91 -4.48 22.79
N PRO A 189 13.99 -4.36 23.77
CA PRO A 189 14.01 -5.16 24.99
C PRO A 189 13.72 -6.63 24.69
N GLU A 190 14.40 -7.54 25.40
CA GLU A 190 14.28 -8.97 25.21
C GLU A 190 13.12 -9.59 25.98
N ASP A 191 12.73 -8.96 27.10
CA ASP A 191 11.73 -9.44 28.08
C ASP A 191 10.33 -8.83 27.91
N LYS A 192 10.11 -7.98 26.90
CA LYS A 192 8.82 -7.29 26.67
C LYS A 192 8.06 -7.87 25.49
N PHE A 193 6.73 -7.75 25.54
CA PHE A 193 5.86 -8.01 24.39
C PHE A 193 5.89 -6.82 23.45
N ILE A 194 6.32 -7.02 22.21
CA ILE A 194 6.55 -5.95 21.24
C ILE A 194 5.42 -5.89 20.22
N LEU A 195 4.67 -4.81 20.25
CA LEU A 195 3.71 -4.42 19.22
C LEU A 195 4.41 -3.55 18.17
N ILE A 196 4.21 -3.83 16.88
CA ILE A 196 4.80 -2.99 15.82
C ILE A 196 3.74 -2.28 14.99
N LEU A 197 3.88 -0.96 14.85
CA LEU A 197 3.18 -0.13 13.88
C LEU A 197 4.19 0.39 12.87
N GLN A 198 4.06 -0.04 11.60
CA GLN A 198 5.01 0.34 10.55
C GLN A 198 4.34 1.00 9.36
N GLY A 199 5.10 1.84 8.63
CA GLY A 199 4.68 2.41 7.37
C GLY A 199 5.29 3.77 7.03
N SER A 200 5.16 4.17 5.77
CA SER A 200 5.54 5.50 5.28
C SER A 200 4.42 6.54 5.41
N GLY A 201 3.20 6.10 5.73
CA GLY A 201 2.00 6.92 5.88
C GLY A 201 1.30 6.64 7.22
N ILE A 202 2.01 6.89 8.33
CA ILE A 202 1.42 6.90 9.68
C ILE A 202 0.72 8.25 9.83
N ASN A 203 -0.50 8.33 9.28
CA ASN A 203 -1.27 9.55 9.12
C ASN A 203 -2.49 9.57 10.03
N ILE A 204 -3.16 10.71 10.10
CA ILE A 204 -4.38 10.89 10.86
C ILE A 204 -5.43 9.81 10.52
N HIS A 205 -6.21 9.39 11.51
CA HIS A 205 -7.24 8.35 11.40
C HIS A 205 -6.72 6.93 11.14
N ARG A 206 -5.45 6.67 11.40
CA ARG A 206 -4.89 5.31 11.31
C ARG A 206 -4.75 4.62 12.67
N GLY A 207 -5.36 5.17 13.72
CA GLY A 207 -5.43 4.57 15.06
C GLY A 207 -4.12 4.58 15.83
N SER A 208 -3.12 5.34 15.36
CA SER A 208 -1.83 5.44 16.02
C SER A 208 -1.88 6.23 17.31
N GLU A 209 -2.68 7.30 17.34
CA GLU A 209 -2.86 8.17 18.50
C GLU A 209 -3.51 7.40 19.64
N GLU A 210 -4.59 6.67 19.35
CA GLU A 210 -5.29 5.84 20.33
C GLU A 210 -4.42 4.69 20.83
N MET A 211 -3.56 4.14 19.96
CA MET A 211 -2.62 3.10 20.37
C MET A 211 -1.55 3.63 21.33
N VAL A 212 -1.01 4.83 21.07
CA VAL A 212 -0.06 5.48 21.99
C VAL A 212 -0.75 5.77 23.35
N GLU A 213 -1.99 6.27 23.33
CA GLU A 213 -2.76 6.45 24.57
C GLU A 213 -3.04 5.14 25.31
N ALA A 214 -3.29 4.05 24.59
CA ALA A 214 -3.53 2.73 25.18
C ALA A 214 -2.33 2.22 25.99
N MET A 215 -1.11 2.68 25.69
CA MET A 215 0.13 2.27 26.40
C MET A 215 0.11 2.61 27.88
N GLN A 216 -0.63 3.65 28.32
CA GLN A 216 -0.75 3.96 29.74
C GLN A 216 -1.41 2.83 30.58
N TYR A 217 -2.22 1.99 29.93
CA TYR A 217 -2.93 0.89 30.58
C TYR A 217 -2.20 -0.46 30.48
N LEU A 218 -1.05 -0.50 29.81
CA LEU A 218 -0.31 -1.73 29.51
C LEU A 218 1.00 -1.79 30.31
N GLU A 219 1.30 -2.95 30.88
CA GLU A 219 2.58 -3.26 31.51
C GLU A 219 3.27 -4.41 30.78
N GLY A 220 4.61 -4.39 30.73
CA GLY A 220 5.38 -5.40 30.03
C GLY A 220 5.28 -5.36 28.49
N VAL A 221 4.74 -4.27 27.94
CA VAL A 221 4.52 -4.08 26.49
C VAL A 221 5.35 -2.91 25.98
N ILE A 222 5.89 -3.04 24.77
CA ILE A 222 6.53 -1.96 24.02
C ILE A 222 5.75 -1.74 22.71
N LEU A 223 5.46 -0.49 22.40
CA LEU A 223 4.99 -0.07 21.09
C LEU A 223 6.19 0.41 20.26
N LEU A 224 6.54 -0.34 19.24
CA LEU A 224 7.57 -0.01 18.28
C LEU A 224 6.94 0.66 17.04
N ILE A 225 7.23 1.93 16.82
CA ILE A 225 6.78 2.69 15.65
C ILE A 225 7.94 2.85 14.68
N VAL A 226 7.83 2.25 13.49
CA VAL A 226 8.88 2.28 12.47
C VAL A 226 8.36 2.95 11.19
N GLY A 227 8.85 4.13 10.87
CA GLY A 227 8.45 4.79 9.65
C GLY A 227 8.30 6.30 9.74
N GLY A 228 7.27 6.83 9.05
CA GLY A 228 6.99 8.26 9.00
C GLY A 228 5.54 8.53 8.58
N GLY A 229 5.12 9.75 8.77
CA GLY A 229 3.77 10.21 8.45
C GLY A 229 3.53 11.57 9.08
N ASP A 230 2.36 12.13 8.86
CA ASP A 230 1.99 13.48 9.29
C ASP A 230 1.74 13.59 10.81
N VAL A 231 1.46 12.47 11.50
CA VAL A 231 1.19 12.48 12.96
C VAL A 231 2.40 12.09 13.80
N ILE A 232 3.56 11.78 13.23
CA ILE A 232 4.74 11.29 13.98
C ILE A 232 5.17 12.24 15.11
N ASP A 233 5.20 13.54 14.85
CA ASP A 233 5.62 14.51 15.88
C ASP A 233 4.56 14.64 16.98
N THR A 234 3.28 14.52 16.66
CA THR A 234 2.19 14.42 17.63
C THR A 234 2.34 13.17 18.50
N LEU A 235 2.63 12.01 17.89
CA LEU A 235 2.82 10.75 18.62
C LEU A 235 4.02 10.82 19.58
N LYS A 236 5.12 11.48 19.18
CA LYS A 236 6.28 11.71 20.07
C LYS A 236 5.90 12.56 21.29
N GLN A 237 5.16 13.66 21.06
CA GLN A 237 4.67 14.50 22.16
C GLN A 237 3.73 13.72 23.10
N MET A 238 2.85 12.89 22.56
CA MET A 238 1.99 12.03 23.37
C MET A 238 2.77 11.01 24.17
N ALA A 239 3.84 10.47 23.59
CA ALA A 239 4.71 9.49 24.25
C ALA A 239 5.55 10.07 25.40
N GLU A 240 5.69 11.40 25.51
CA GLU A 240 6.39 12.06 26.65
C GLU A 240 5.55 12.04 27.94
N LYS A 241 4.26 11.70 27.87
CA LYS A 241 3.37 11.68 29.04
C LYS A 241 3.81 10.62 30.06
N PRO A 242 3.66 10.91 31.38
CA PRO A 242 3.91 9.92 32.42
C PRO A 242 3.11 8.63 32.19
N GLY A 243 3.76 7.47 32.37
CA GLY A 243 3.15 6.15 32.16
C GLY A 243 3.16 5.66 30.71
N ILE A 244 3.69 6.46 29.76
CA ILE A 244 3.85 6.08 28.34
C ILE A 244 5.32 6.21 27.92
N ASN A 245 6.07 7.13 28.51
CA ASN A 245 7.38 7.61 28.04
C ASN A 245 8.47 6.54 27.88
N ASP A 246 8.38 5.44 28.61
CA ASP A 246 9.31 4.30 28.55
C ASP A 246 8.76 3.10 27.74
N LYS A 247 7.56 3.25 27.17
CA LYS A 247 6.81 2.17 26.50
C LYS A 247 6.73 2.32 24.98
N VAL A 248 7.20 3.45 24.42
CA VAL A 248 7.13 3.71 22.98
C VAL A 248 8.52 3.96 22.39
N ILE A 249 8.88 3.17 21.39
CA ILE A 249 10.16 3.31 20.68
C ILE A 249 9.89 3.78 19.26
N PHE A 250 10.51 4.89 18.86
CA PHE A 250 10.44 5.43 17.50
C PHE A 250 11.69 5.08 16.70
N LYS A 251 11.51 4.56 15.49
CA LYS A 251 12.56 4.38 14.50
C LYS A 251 12.18 5.12 13.22
N PRO A 252 13.09 5.85 12.58
CA PRO A 252 12.80 6.52 11.32
C PRO A 252 12.49 5.50 10.21
N ARG A 253 12.14 6.00 9.03
CA ARG A 253 11.98 5.17 7.82
C ARG A 253 13.24 4.34 7.59
N GLN A 254 13.05 3.05 7.38
CA GLN A 254 14.10 2.07 7.13
C GLN A 254 14.05 1.57 5.68
N PRO A 255 15.19 1.16 5.09
CA PRO A 255 15.17 0.29 3.93
C PRO A 255 14.34 -0.96 4.22
N TYR A 256 13.67 -1.51 3.19
CA TYR A 256 12.70 -2.59 3.38
C TYR A 256 13.29 -3.80 4.12
N ASN A 257 14.50 -4.22 3.78
CA ASN A 257 15.14 -5.37 4.44
C ASN A 257 15.42 -5.12 5.93
N ASP A 258 15.80 -3.88 6.30
CA ASP A 258 16.00 -3.52 7.71
C ASP A 258 14.66 -3.39 8.45
N LEU A 259 13.63 -2.82 7.80
CA LEU A 259 12.27 -2.79 8.34
C LEU A 259 11.80 -4.19 8.71
N MET A 260 12.01 -5.17 7.83
CA MET A 260 11.61 -6.55 8.07
C MET A 260 12.36 -7.23 9.22
N GLN A 261 13.58 -6.77 9.59
CA GLN A 261 14.24 -7.23 10.80
C GLN A 261 13.50 -6.76 12.07
N TYR A 262 13.05 -5.51 12.10
CA TYR A 262 12.19 -5.02 13.19
C TYR A 262 10.87 -5.78 13.25
N THR A 263 10.24 -5.99 12.10
CA THR A 263 8.95 -6.69 12.00
C THR A 263 9.05 -8.12 12.50
N ALA A 264 10.06 -8.87 12.07
CA ALA A 264 10.24 -10.26 12.48
C ALA A 264 10.64 -10.44 13.96
N ASN A 265 11.12 -9.39 14.61
CA ASN A 265 11.44 -9.39 16.04
C ASN A 265 10.29 -8.87 16.92
N ALA A 266 9.16 -8.44 16.34
CA ALA A 266 7.96 -8.08 17.07
C ALA A 266 7.09 -9.32 17.35
N ASP A 267 6.21 -9.21 18.35
CA ASP A 267 5.28 -10.27 18.71
C ASP A 267 3.95 -10.16 17.98
N MET A 268 3.55 -8.93 17.61
CA MET A 268 2.28 -8.65 16.92
C MET A 268 2.35 -7.38 16.07
N GLY A 269 1.78 -7.43 14.87
CA GLY A 269 1.64 -6.29 13.97
C GLY A 269 0.30 -5.57 14.12
N LEU A 270 0.31 -4.24 13.96
CA LEU A 270 -0.87 -3.40 14.13
C LEU A 270 -1.36 -2.79 12.81
N THR A 271 -2.67 -2.90 12.56
CA THR A 271 -3.35 -2.20 11.46
C THR A 271 -4.70 -1.68 11.95
N LEU A 272 -4.69 -0.47 12.51
CA LEU A 272 -5.79 0.12 13.28
C LEU A 272 -6.50 1.26 12.55
N ASP A 273 -6.55 1.21 11.21
CA ASP A 273 -7.18 2.24 10.38
C ASP A 273 -8.66 2.40 10.77
N LYS A 274 -9.14 3.67 10.83
CA LYS A 274 -10.51 4.02 11.19
C LYS A 274 -11.43 4.02 9.98
N ASN A 275 -12.70 3.68 10.17
CA ASN A 275 -13.74 3.73 9.13
C ASN A 275 -14.26 5.17 8.93
N THR A 276 -13.41 6.09 8.48
CA THR A 276 -13.76 7.52 8.34
C THR A 276 -14.15 7.93 6.92
N ASN A 277 -13.80 7.14 5.92
CA ASN A 277 -14.14 7.34 4.51
C ASN A 277 -14.10 6.02 3.75
N LEU A 278 -14.63 5.99 2.51
CA LEU A 278 -14.73 4.78 1.72
C LEU A 278 -13.35 4.18 1.38
N ASN A 279 -12.34 5.01 1.14
CA ASN A 279 -11.00 4.53 0.83
C ASN A 279 -10.37 3.82 2.04
N TYR A 280 -10.50 4.38 3.25
CA TYR A 280 -10.02 3.70 4.47
C TYR A 280 -10.86 2.47 4.81
N ARG A 281 -12.19 2.55 4.65
CA ARG A 281 -13.08 1.41 4.90
C ARG A 281 -12.70 0.16 4.10
N PHE A 282 -12.31 0.36 2.84
CA PHE A 282 -11.97 -0.73 1.92
C PHE A 282 -10.46 -0.85 1.68
N SER A 283 -9.65 -0.19 2.51
CA SER A 283 -8.19 -0.32 2.40
C SER A 283 -7.72 -1.74 2.71
N LEU A 284 -6.66 -2.13 2.00
CA LEU A 284 -5.91 -3.36 2.27
C LEU A 284 -4.43 -2.99 2.37
N PRO A 285 -3.96 -2.58 3.56
CA PRO A 285 -2.65 -1.97 3.72
C PRO A 285 -1.51 -3.00 3.55
N ASN A 286 -0.44 -2.58 2.90
CA ASN A 286 0.74 -3.42 2.61
C ASN A 286 1.35 -4.03 3.88
N LYS A 287 1.34 -3.30 5.01
CA LYS A 287 1.87 -3.78 6.29
C LYS A 287 1.22 -5.07 6.79
N LEU A 288 -0.06 -5.31 6.46
CA LEU A 288 -0.72 -6.59 6.77
C LEU A 288 0.03 -7.77 6.14
N PHE A 289 0.43 -7.64 4.89
CA PHE A 289 1.16 -8.68 4.18
C PHE A 289 2.61 -8.80 4.64
N ASP A 290 3.23 -7.68 5.05
CA ASP A 290 4.56 -7.71 5.66
C ASP A 290 4.53 -8.47 6.99
N TYR A 291 3.51 -8.28 7.83
CA TYR A 291 3.32 -9.06 9.07
C TYR A 291 3.13 -10.54 8.78
N ILE A 292 2.34 -10.88 7.76
CA ILE A 292 2.14 -12.27 7.32
C ILE A 292 3.46 -12.90 6.89
N GLN A 293 4.25 -12.21 6.06
CA GLN A 293 5.55 -12.70 5.59
C GLN A 293 6.58 -12.79 6.73
N ALA A 294 6.49 -11.93 7.75
CA ALA A 294 7.32 -11.97 8.94
C ALA A 294 6.91 -13.05 9.95
N GLY A 295 5.74 -13.67 9.77
CA GLY A 295 5.23 -14.70 10.67
C GLY A 295 4.72 -14.16 12.01
N ILE A 296 4.32 -12.88 12.08
CA ILE A 296 3.76 -12.28 13.30
C ILE A 296 2.24 -12.11 13.18
N PRO A 297 1.46 -12.46 14.24
CA PRO A 297 0.02 -12.26 14.30
C PRO A 297 -0.38 -10.80 14.16
N VAL A 298 -1.64 -10.56 13.80
CA VAL A 298 -2.15 -9.20 13.52
C VAL A 298 -3.26 -8.82 14.47
N LEU A 299 -3.18 -7.62 15.05
CA LEU A 299 -4.30 -6.94 15.70
C LEU A 299 -4.79 -5.81 14.78
N ALA A 300 -6.07 -5.85 14.42
CA ALA A 300 -6.61 -4.98 13.38
C ALA A 300 -7.92 -4.31 13.77
N SER A 301 -8.27 -3.25 13.04
CA SER A 301 -9.66 -2.77 12.99
C SER A 301 -10.52 -3.74 12.16
N ASP A 302 -11.80 -3.91 12.53
CA ASP A 302 -12.76 -4.74 11.80
C ASP A 302 -13.21 -4.03 10.50
N LEU A 303 -12.29 -3.91 9.54
CA LEU A 303 -12.56 -3.37 8.22
C LEU A 303 -12.71 -4.51 7.19
N PRO A 304 -13.63 -4.39 6.21
CA PRO A 304 -14.07 -5.52 5.37
C PRO A 304 -12.95 -6.31 4.70
N GLU A 305 -11.96 -5.65 4.10
CA GLU A 305 -10.90 -6.34 3.36
C GLU A 305 -9.83 -6.92 4.30
N ILE A 306 -9.52 -6.24 5.39
CA ILE A 306 -8.62 -6.73 6.44
C ILE A 306 -9.25 -7.94 7.13
N LYS A 307 -10.54 -7.83 7.49
CA LYS A 307 -11.32 -8.91 8.10
C LYS A 307 -11.31 -10.18 7.26
N ARG A 308 -11.57 -10.04 5.96
CA ARG A 308 -11.56 -11.16 5.01
C ARG A 308 -10.25 -11.95 5.06
N ILE A 309 -9.10 -11.27 5.12
CA ILE A 309 -7.79 -11.93 5.21
C ILE A 309 -7.60 -12.57 6.58
N ILE A 310 -7.81 -11.83 7.67
CA ILE A 310 -7.58 -12.33 9.03
C ILE A 310 -8.45 -13.55 9.36
N GLU A 311 -9.74 -13.51 9.01
CA GLU A 311 -10.67 -14.62 9.25
C GLU A 311 -10.38 -15.84 8.37
N ARG A 312 -10.10 -15.61 7.07
CA ARG A 312 -9.78 -16.71 6.13
C ARG A 312 -8.58 -17.52 6.59
N TYR A 313 -7.54 -16.85 7.05
CA TYR A 313 -6.29 -17.52 7.44
C TYR A 313 -6.17 -17.73 8.96
N LYS A 314 -7.06 -17.16 9.77
CA LYS A 314 -7.05 -17.23 11.24
C LYS A 314 -5.69 -16.84 11.80
N ILE A 315 -5.24 -15.61 11.51
CA ILE A 315 -3.88 -15.11 11.78
C ILE A 315 -3.84 -13.94 12.77
N GLY A 316 -4.95 -13.65 13.43
CA GLY A 316 -5.03 -12.51 14.34
C GLY A 316 -6.45 -12.28 14.84
N THR A 317 -6.68 -11.08 15.38
CA THR A 317 -7.98 -10.66 15.93
C THR A 317 -8.23 -9.16 15.70
N PHE A 318 -9.39 -8.67 16.18
CA PHE A 318 -9.82 -7.30 15.96
C PHE A 318 -9.99 -6.56 17.29
N ILE A 319 -9.76 -5.23 17.26
CA ILE A 319 -10.18 -4.35 18.33
C ILE A 319 -11.70 -4.14 18.25
N PRO A 320 -12.41 -4.10 19.40
CA PRO A 320 -13.85 -3.83 19.40
C PRO A 320 -14.19 -2.37 19.10
N GLY A 321 -13.21 -1.49 19.23
CA GLY A 321 -13.32 -0.05 18.98
C GLY A 321 -11.98 0.64 19.23
N HIS A 322 -11.92 1.95 18.96
CA HIS A 322 -10.68 2.73 19.07
C HIS A 322 -10.50 3.42 20.43
N ALA A 323 -11.38 3.17 21.43
CA ALA A 323 -11.13 3.68 22.78
C ALA A 323 -9.84 3.04 23.35
N PRO A 324 -8.90 3.83 23.89
CA PRO A 324 -7.59 3.33 24.36
C PRO A 324 -7.71 2.18 25.36
N GLU A 325 -8.69 2.21 26.26
CA GLU A 325 -8.95 1.16 27.25
C GLU A 325 -9.39 -0.16 26.60
N GLN A 326 -10.18 -0.07 25.51
CA GLN A 326 -10.62 -1.26 24.77
C GLN A 326 -9.46 -1.91 24.02
N ILE A 327 -8.61 -1.10 23.39
CA ILE A 327 -7.38 -1.57 22.72
C ILE A 327 -6.48 -2.27 23.76
N ALA A 328 -6.24 -1.63 24.90
CA ALA A 328 -5.40 -2.18 25.95
C ALA A 328 -5.96 -3.48 26.52
N ARG A 329 -7.28 -3.56 26.72
CA ARG A 329 -7.94 -4.79 27.20
C ARG A 329 -7.72 -5.94 26.23
N THR A 330 -7.95 -5.71 24.92
CA THR A 330 -7.74 -6.73 23.90
C THR A 330 -6.30 -7.22 23.88
N ILE A 331 -5.32 -6.32 24.03
CA ILE A 331 -3.90 -6.69 24.08
C ILE A 331 -3.59 -7.56 25.29
N LYS A 332 -4.14 -7.24 26.49
CA LYS A 332 -3.99 -8.06 27.71
C LYS A 332 -4.58 -9.46 27.51
N GLU A 333 -5.79 -9.56 26.97
CA GLU A 333 -6.45 -10.84 26.67
C GLU A 333 -5.60 -11.70 25.71
N ILE A 334 -4.93 -11.08 24.73
CA ILE A 334 -4.02 -11.77 23.80
C ILE A 334 -2.78 -12.28 24.55
N MET A 335 -2.16 -11.45 25.40
CA MET A 335 -0.97 -11.82 26.17
C MET A 335 -1.26 -12.95 27.16
N ASP A 336 -2.43 -12.95 27.75
CA ASP A 336 -2.89 -13.99 28.69
C ASP A 336 -3.23 -15.32 27.99
N ASN A 337 -3.24 -15.35 26.64
CA ASN A 337 -3.54 -16.54 25.86
C ASN A 337 -2.41 -16.94 24.86
N PRO A 338 -1.25 -17.38 25.35
CA PRO A 338 -0.11 -17.77 24.49
C PRO A 338 -0.46 -18.96 23.58
N GLY A 339 -1.42 -19.79 23.97
CA GLY A 339 -1.90 -20.88 23.13
C GLY A 339 -2.51 -20.38 21.82
N GLN A 340 -3.30 -19.33 21.87
CA GLN A 340 -3.90 -18.72 20.69
C GLN A 340 -2.86 -18.05 19.80
N LEU A 341 -1.89 -17.36 20.39
CA LEU A 341 -0.76 -16.77 19.64
C LEU A 341 0.00 -17.85 18.83
N ASN A 342 0.25 -19.01 19.43
CA ASN A 342 0.92 -20.14 18.75
C ASN A 342 0.06 -20.71 17.60
N VAL A 343 -1.27 -20.73 17.75
CA VAL A 343 -2.18 -21.13 16.65
C VAL A 343 -2.06 -20.15 15.49
N TRP A 344 -2.13 -18.84 15.75
CA TRP A 344 -1.97 -17.82 14.70
C TRP A 344 -0.61 -17.90 14.00
N LYS A 345 0.48 -18.07 14.77
CA LYS A 345 1.84 -18.22 14.20
C LYS A 345 1.96 -19.42 13.25
N ARG A 346 1.35 -20.55 13.58
CA ARG A 346 1.32 -21.72 12.68
C ARG A 346 0.54 -21.43 11.40
N ASN A 347 -0.59 -20.76 11.52
CA ASN A 347 -1.44 -20.41 10.38
C ASN A 347 -0.76 -19.42 9.43
N LEU A 348 0.09 -18.52 9.97
CA LEU A 348 0.86 -17.56 9.17
C LEU A 348 1.80 -18.22 8.16
N THR A 349 2.35 -19.40 8.46
CA THR A 349 3.17 -20.14 7.50
C THR A 349 2.38 -20.45 6.22
N PHE A 350 1.14 -20.93 6.38
CA PHE A 350 0.26 -21.21 5.26
C PHE A 350 -0.16 -19.91 4.54
N ALA A 351 -0.52 -18.88 5.29
CA ALA A 351 -0.91 -17.58 4.71
C ALA A 351 0.24 -16.95 3.91
N ALA A 352 1.48 -17.01 4.41
CA ALA A 352 2.66 -16.49 3.73
C ALA A 352 2.98 -17.23 2.42
N ASP A 353 2.70 -18.54 2.34
CA ASP A 353 2.86 -19.34 1.13
C ASP A 353 1.73 -19.08 0.09
N ASP A 354 0.55 -18.69 0.55
CA ASP A 354 -0.59 -18.42 -0.32
C ASP A 354 -0.65 -16.97 -0.81
N LEU A 355 -0.28 -16.02 0.03
CA LEU A 355 -0.33 -14.59 -0.25
C LEU A 355 1.03 -14.08 -0.74
N THR A 356 1.30 -14.28 -2.04
CA THR A 356 2.57 -13.91 -2.69
C THR A 356 2.32 -13.20 -4.02
N TRP A 357 3.24 -12.33 -4.43
CA TRP A 357 3.16 -11.65 -5.72
C TRP A 357 3.17 -12.63 -6.89
N GLU A 358 3.91 -13.72 -6.77
CA GLU A 358 3.99 -14.76 -7.80
C GLU A 358 2.60 -15.29 -8.15
N LYS A 359 1.74 -15.49 -7.13
CA LYS A 359 0.35 -15.92 -7.35
C LYS A 359 -0.56 -14.78 -7.86
N GLU A 360 -0.42 -13.57 -7.30
CA GLU A 360 -1.20 -12.42 -7.76
C GLU A 360 -0.87 -12.06 -9.22
N SER A 361 0.40 -12.13 -9.60
CA SER A 361 0.86 -11.79 -10.95
C SER A 361 0.29 -12.68 -12.05
N GLU A 362 -0.19 -13.89 -11.74
CA GLU A 362 -0.84 -14.76 -12.72
C GLU A 362 -2.10 -14.11 -13.34
N ILE A 363 -2.81 -13.27 -12.57
CA ILE A 363 -3.94 -12.48 -13.08
C ILE A 363 -3.46 -11.46 -14.09
N ILE A 364 -2.34 -10.76 -13.80
CA ILE A 364 -1.70 -9.82 -14.73
C ILE A 364 -1.28 -10.56 -15.99
N LYS A 365 -0.55 -11.67 -15.86
CA LYS A 365 -0.08 -12.49 -16.99
C LYS A 365 -1.24 -12.93 -17.88
N LYS A 366 -2.34 -13.40 -17.29
CA LYS A 366 -3.55 -13.81 -18.03
C LYS A 366 -4.16 -12.68 -18.85
N VAL A 367 -4.25 -11.46 -18.28
CA VAL A 367 -4.85 -10.33 -19.00
C VAL A 367 -3.91 -9.77 -20.06
N TYR A 368 -2.61 -9.66 -19.76
CA TYR A 368 -1.64 -9.08 -20.69
C TYR A 368 -1.20 -10.04 -21.81
N SER A 369 -1.34 -11.37 -21.64
CA SER A 369 -0.97 -12.36 -22.66
C SER A 369 -1.66 -12.15 -24.01
N LYS A 370 -2.86 -11.56 -24.04
CA LYS A 370 -3.57 -11.24 -25.30
C LYS A 370 -2.93 -10.07 -26.07
N TYR A 371 -2.00 -9.35 -25.44
CA TYR A 371 -1.30 -8.21 -26.04
C TYR A 371 0.15 -8.53 -26.43
N VAL A 372 0.69 -9.68 -26.02
CA VAL A 372 2.06 -10.15 -26.39
C VAL A 372 2.20 -10.42 -27.87
#